data_aa2d24cdce7a86ac5877d7874615df22
#
_entry.id   aa2d24cdce7a86ac5877d7874615df22
#
_cell.length_a   1.000
_cell.length_b   1.000
_cell.length_c   1.000
_cell.angle_alpha   90.00
_cell.angle_beta   90.00
_cell.angle_gamma   90.00
#
_symmetry.space_group_name_H-M   'P 1'
#
loop_
_entity.id
_entity.type
_entity.pdbx_description
1 polymer ?
#
loop_
_entity_poly.entity_id
_entity_poly.type
_entity_poly.pdbx_seq_one_letter_code
_entity_poly.pdbx_strand_id
1 'polypeptide(L)'
;VKQPIVADSTCLIGLERIGQLDLLFELFEPLVIPPEVDREFGLSFPWLKVETPANDALVKSLKLLLDQGEAEAIALGYEKEWRVLLDDRRARSVAKQMGLRIIGTVGALILAKQQSIIPALKPLLEQLEAGEFYVSQELIEEALRLVSE
;
A
#
# COMPACT_ATOMS: atom_id res chain seq x y z
N VAL A 1 -13.02 14.68 -1.10
CA VAL A 1 -13.39 13.51 -0.29
C VAL A 1 -12.32 12.44 -0.45
N LYS A 2 -11.81 11.96 0.68
CA LYS A 2 -10.79 10.90 0.68
C LYS A 2 -11.40 9.56 0.29
N GLN A 3 -10.64 8.76 -0.44
CA GLN A 3 -11.05 7.41 -0.84
C GLN A 3 -10.61 6.39 0.20
N PRO A 4 -11.38 5.31 0.39
CA PRO A 4 -10.95 4.22 1.26
C PRO A 4 -9.83 3.40 0.62
N ILE A 5 -9.07 2.69 1.44
CA ILE A 5 -8.01 1.81 0.94
C ILE A 5 -7.76 0.66 1.93
N VAL A 6 -7.36 -0.49 1.37
CA VAL A 6 -6.81 -1.60 2.14
C VAL A 6 -5.31 -1.61 1.91
N ALA A 7 -4.51 -1.70 2.97
CA ALA A 7 -3.05 -1.66 2.85
C ALA A 7 -2.40 -2.98 3.26
N ASP A 8 -1.31 -3.33 2.57
CA ASP A 8 -0.42 -4.42 2.95
C ASP A 8 0.72 -3.87 3.81
N SER A 9 1.44 -4.77 4.49
CA SER A 9 2.47 -4.40 5.47
C SER A 9 3.69 -3.70 4.87
N THR A 10 4.11 -4.07 3.67
CA THR A 10 5.31 -3.53 3.04
C THR A 10 5.28 -2.00 2.93
N CYS A 11 4.15 -1.45 2.51
CA CYS A 11 3.98 -0.01 2.42
C CYS A 11 4.02 0.65 3.80
N LEU A 12 3.31 0.08 4.77
CA LEU A 12 3.26 0.63 6.12
C LEU A 12 4.66 0.66 6.75
N ILE A 13 5.39 -0.44 6.63
CA ILE A 13 6.76 -0.55 7.16
C ILE A 13 7.69 0.43 6.45
N GLY A 14 7.61 0.49 5.12
CA GLY A 14 8.47 1.38 4.33
C GLY A 14 8.26 2.85 4.67
N LEU A 15 7.01 3.28 4.73
CA LEU A 15 6.69 4.68 5.06
C LEU A 15 6.99 5.03 6.51
N GLU A 16 6.78 4.08 7.44
CA GLU A 16 7.11 4.31 8.84
C GLU A 16 8.62 4.53 9.01
N ARG A 17 9.45 3.76 8.32
CA ARG A 17 10.90 3.89 8.39
C ARG A 17 11.43 5.25 7.95
N ILE A 18 10.74 5.90 7.01
CA ILE A 18 11.15 7.24 6.54
C ILE A 18 10.37 8.36 7.21
N GLY A 19 9.57 8.03 8.25
CA GLY A 19 8.81 9.03 9.00
C GLY A 19 7.64 9.65 8.24
N GLN A 20 7.10 8.95 7.25
CA GLN A 20 6.04 9.46 6.38
C GLN A 20 4.73 8.67 6.43
N LEU A 21 4.54 7.89 7.49
CA LEU A 21 3.34 7.07 7.61
C LEU A 21 2.05 7.91 7.62
N ASP A 22 2.10 9.09 8.23
CA ASP A 22 0.95 9.97 8.35
C ASP A 22 0.38 10.42 6.99
N LEU A 23 1.17 10.40 5.92
CA LEU A 23 0.66 10.80 4.62
C LEU A 23 -0.44 9.85 4.13
N LEU A 24 -0.43 8.58 4.57
CA LEU A 24 -1.51 7.65 4.21
C LEU A 24 -2.83 8.08 4.84
N PHE A 25 -2.79 8.52 6.08
CA PHE A 25 -3.98 9.04 6.76
C PHE A 25 -4.49 10.31 6.09
N GLU A 26 -3.59 11.14 5.59
CA GLU A 26 -3.98 12.35 4.87
C GLU A 26 -4.56 12.04 3.47
N LEU A 27 -4.12 10.96 2.82
CA LEU A 27 -4.57 10.57 1.49
C LEU A 27 -5.86 9.75 1.48
N PHE A 28 -6.03 8.86 2.47
CA PHE A 28 -7.09 7.85 2.46
C PHE A 28 -7.89 7.81 3.75
N GLU A 29 -9.19 7.51 3.61
CA GLU A 29 -10.08 7.32 4.76
C GLU A 29 -11.29 6.49 4.33
N PRO A 30 -11.64 5.39 5.03
CA PRO A 30 -10.84 4.72 6.06
C PRO A 30 -9.64 4.01 5.48
N LEU A 31 -8.63 3.80 6.31
CA LEU A 31 -7.48 2.97 6.00
C LEU A 31 -7.58 1.70 6.82
N VAL A 32 -7.70 0.57 6.13
CA VAL A 32 -8.02 -0.72 6.75
C VAL A 32 -6.92 -1.72 6.43
N ILE A 33 -6.57 -2.54 7.41
CA ILE A 33 -5.62 -3.63 7.23
C ILE A 33 -6.21 -4.94 7.79
N PRO A 34 -5.87 -6.09 7.18
CA PRO A 34 -6.30 -7.37 7.72
C PRO A 34 -5.43 -7.79 8.92
N PRO A 35 -5.89 -8.80 9.70
CA PRO A 35 -5.18 -9.22 10.91
C PRO A 35 -3.72 -9.61 10.72
N GLU A 36 -3.38 -10.32 9.66
CA GLU A 36 -2.00 -10.73 9.42
C GLU A 36 -1.09 -9.53 9.13
N VAL A 37 -1.60 -8.53 8.40
CA VAL A 37 -0.87 -7.29 8.16
C VAL A 37 -0.65 -6.53 9.47
N ASP A 38 -1.67 -6.48 10.34
CA ASP A 38 -1.55 -5.88 11.66
C ASP A 38 -0.45 -6.56 12.47
N ARG A 39 -0.42 -7.90 12.45
CA ARG A 39 0.60 -8.67 13.15
C ARG A 39 2.01 -8.37 12.62
N GLU A 40 2.16 -8.31 11.30
CA GLU A 40 3.45 -8.04 10.66
C GLU A 40 3.93 -6.62 10.91
N PHE A 41 3.02 -5.65 10.86
CA PHE A 41 3.36 -4.25 11.08
C PHE A 41 3.69 -3.96 12.55
N GLY A 42 2.87 -4.48 13.46
CA GLY A 42 3.14 -4.43 14.89
C GLY A 42 2.91 -3.09 15.58
N LEU A 43 2.41 -2.09 14.89
CA LEU A 43 2.10 -0.77 15.46
C LEU A 43 0.60 -0.48 15.33
N SER A 44 0.06 0.25 16.31
CA SER A 44 -1.36 0.61 16.34
C SER A 44 -1.53 2.12 16.29
N PHE A 45 -2.53 2.57 15.50
CA PHE A 45 -2.88 3.98 15.39
C PHE A 45 -4.40 4.10 15.35
N PRO A 46 -4.98 5.18 15.93
CA PRO A 46 -6.45 5.34 15.92
C PRO A 46 -7.07 5.37 14.51
N TRP A 47 -6.32 5.82 13.51
CA TRP A 47 -6.78 5.91 12.13
C TRP A 47 -6.53 4.64 11.31
N LEU A 48 -5.85 3.65 11.87
CA LEU A 48 -5.53 2.38 11.20
C LEU A 48 -6.45 1.30 11.76
N LYS A 49 -7.43 0.89 10.97
CA LYS A 49 -8.45 -0.05 11.41
C LYS A 49 -8.14 -1.47 10.95
N VAL A 50 -8.38 -2.44 11.82
CA VAL A 50 -8.16 -3.86 11.51
C VAL A 50 -9.52 -4.50 11.23
N GLU A 51 -9.63 -5.16 10.07
CA GLU A 51 -10.82 -5.93 9.71
C GLU A 51 -10.45 -7.29 9.17
N THR A 52 -11.24 -8.29 9.52
CA THR A 52 -11.06 -9.66 9.03
C THR A 52 -11.85 -9.84 7.74
N PRO A 53 -11.23 -10.41 6.66
CA PRO A 53 -11.99 -10.76 5.47
C PRO A 53 -13.11 -11.75 5.81
N ALA A 54 -14.28 -11.52 5.25
CA ALA A 54 -15.43 -12.41 5.50
C ALA A 54 -15.35 -13.69 4.68
N ASN A 55 -14.77 -13.65 3.49
CA ASN A 55 -14.69 -14.79 2.59
C ASN A 55 -13.44 -15.63 2.86
N ASP A 56 -13.54 -16.54 3.81
CA ASP A 56 -12.44 -17.42 4.20
C ASP A 56 -11.98 -18.34 3.05
N ALA A 57 -12.89 -18.79 2.22
CA ALA A 57 -12.56 -19.63 1.06
C ALA A 57 -11.68 -18.86 0.06
N LEU A 58 -11.97 -17.59 -0.17
CA LEU A 58 -11.16 -16.76 -1.05
C LEU A 58 -9.77 -16.57 -0.48
N VAL A 59 -9.65 -16.29 0.83
CA VAL A 59 -8.35 -16.17 1.49
C VAL A 59 -7.54 -17.45 1.32
N LYS A 60 -8.15 -18.60 1.57
CA LYS A 60 -7.47 -19.91 1.44
C LYS A 60 -6.97 -20.15 0.02
N SER A 61 -7.79 -19.80 -0.98
CA SER A 61 -7.41 -19.93 -2.39
C SER A 61 -6.22 -19.02 -2.73
N LEU A 62 -6.26 -17.79 -2.28
CA LEU A 62 -5.17 -16.83 -2.53
C LEU A 62 -3.88 -17.24 -1.83
N LYS A 63 -3.95 -17.88 -0.68
CA LYS A 63 -2.77 -18.38 0.05
C LYS A 63 -2.02 -19.46 -0.71
N LEU A 64 -2.61 -20.09 -1.70
CA LEU A 64 -1.90 -21.01 -2.58
C LEU A 64 -0.89 -20.29 -3.49
N LEU A 65 -1.08 -19.01 -3.72
CA LEU A 65 -0.28 -18.20 -4.63
C LEU A 65 0.55 -17.13 -3.91
N LEU A 66 0.08 -16.65 -2.77
CA LEU A 66 0.60 -15.46 -2.08
C LEU A 66 0.81 -15.76 -0.61
N ASP A 67 1.56 -14.89 0.09
CA ASP A 67 1.66 -14.99 1.53
C ASP A 67 0.33 -14.61 2.19
N GLN A 68 0.21 -14.88 3.49
CA GLN A 68 -1.06 -14.70 4.18
C GLN A 68 -1.49 -13.23 4.24
N GLY A 69 -0.57 -12.31 4.49
CA GLY A 69 -0.90 -10.88 4.55
C GLY A 69 -1.44 -10.36 3.22
N GLU A 70 -0.78 -10.72 2.13
CA GLU A 70 -1.21 -10.35 0.79
C GLU A 70 -2.57 -10.96 0.44
N ALA A 71 -2.74 -12.25 0.76
CA ALA A 71 -3.99 -12.95 0.50
C ALA A 71 -5.17 -12.29 1.24
N GLU A 72 -4.99 -11.98 2.51
CA GLU A 72 -6.03 -11.32 3.30
C GLU A 72 -6.31 -9.90 2.80
N ALA A 73 -5.28 -9.15 2.43
CA ALA A 73 -5.45 -7.78 1.92
C ALA A 73 -6.22 -7.77 0.60
N ILE A 74 -5.88 -8.66 -0.32
CA ILE A 74 -6.58 -8.79 -1.60
C ILE A 74 -8.04 -9.22 -1.39
N ALA A 75 -8.28 -10.22 -0.53
CA ALA A 75 -9.63 -10.68 -0.24
C ALA A 75 -10.49 -9.54 0.34
N LEU A 76 -9.92 -8.76 1.26
CA LEU A 76 -10.62 -7.65 1.87
C LEU A 76 -10.95 -6.56 0.85
N GLY A 77 -9.98 -6.21 -0.01
CA GLY A 77 -10.20 -5.24 -1.08
C GLY A 77 -11.26 -5.70 -2.07
N TYR A 78 -11.26 -6.98 -2.39
CA TYR A 78 -12.24 -7.57 -3.30
C TYR A 78 -13.67 -7.49 -2.72
N GLU A 79 -13.82 -7.85 -1.46
CA GLU A 79 -15.12 -7.78 -0.78
C GLU A 79 -15.68 -6.37 -0.72
N LYS A 80 -14.81 -5.41 -0.42
CA LYS A 80 -15.20 -4.02 -0.21
C LYS A 80 -15.25 -3.21 -1.51
N GLU A 81 -14.70 -3.75 -2.58
CA GLU A 81 -14.51 -3.04 -3.85
C GLU A 81 -13.67 -1.76 -3.66
N TRP A 82 -12.67 -1.85 -2.79
CA TRP A 82 -11.74 -0.77 -2.50
C TRP A 82 -10.38 -1.03 -3.14
N ARG A 83 -9.63 0.04 -3.36
CA ARG A 83 -8.24 -0.06 -3.78
C ARG A 83 -7.43 -0.82 -2.74
N VAL A 84 -6.38 -1.50 -3.22
CA VAL A 84 -5.44 -2.18 -2.35
C VAL A 84 -4.04 -1.62 -2.59
N LEU A 85 -3.35 -1.32 -1.51
CA LEU A 85 -1.98 -0.81 -1.55
C LEU A 85 -1.04 -2.01 -1.46
N LEU A 86 -0.43 -2.36 -2.61
CA LEU A 86 0.42 -3.54 -2.78
C LEU A 86 1.67 -3.18 -3.54
N ASP A 87 2.82 -3.67 -3.10
CA ASP A 87 4.10 -3.45 -3.78
C ASP A 87 4.66 -4.71 -4.44
N ASP A 88 4.35 -5.89 -3.93
CA ASP A 88 4.86 -7.14 -4.49
C ASP A 88 4.31 -7.38 -5.90
N ARG A 89 5.20 -7.67 -6.84
CA ARG A 89 4.84 -7.85 -8.25
C ARG A 89 3.79 -8.95 -8.45
N ARG A 90 3.99 -10.09 -7.82
CA ARG A 90 3.08 -11.23 -7.96
C ARG A 90 1.70 -10.93 -7.38
N ALA A 91 1.67 -10.32 -6.20
CA ALA A 91 0.42 -9.92 -5.56
C ALA A 91 -0.33 -8.90 -6.42
N ARG A 92 0.38 -7.92 -6.98
CA ARG A 92 -0.21 -6.94 -7.89
C ARG A 92 -0.81 -7.60 -9.13
N SER A 93 -0.12 -8.58 -9.71
CA SER A 93 -0.62 -9.31 -10.87
C SER A 93 -1.90 -10.06 -10.56
N VAL A 94 -1.94 -10.77 -9.42
CA VAL A 94 -3.15 -11.50 -8.99
C VAL A 94 -4.31 -10.54 -8.76
N ALA A 95 -4.07 -9.44 -8.06
CA ALA A 95 -5.10 -8.44 -7.78
C ALA A 95 -5.67 -7.84 -9.09
N LYS A 96 -4.81 -7.53 -10.05
CA LYS A 96 -5.24 -7.00 -11.35
C LYS A 96 -6.11 -8.00 -12.10
N GLN A 97 -5.74 -9.29 -12.08
CA GLN A 97 -6.54 -10.33 -12.73
C GLN A 97 -7.92 -10.47 -12.10
N MET A 98 -8.04 -10.13 -10.82
CA MET A 98 -9.32 -10.13 -10.11
C MET A 98 -10.13 -8.84 -10.32
N GLY A 99 -9.61 -7.90 -11.08
CA GLY A 99 -10.28 -6.64 -11.37
C GLY A 99 -10.11 -5.58 -10.28
N LEU A 100 -9.18 -5.76 -9.36
CA LEU A 100 -8.92 -4.78 -8.30
C LEU A 100 -8.10 -3.60 -8.82
N ARG A 101 -8.39 -2.43 -8.26
CA ARG A 101 -7.56 -1.26 -8.45
C ARG A 101 -6.45 -1.30 -7.41
N ILE A 102 -5.22 -1.13 -7.83
CA ILE A 102 -4.08 -1.20 -6.94
C ILE A 102 -3.23 0.06 -7.05
N ILE A 103 -2.47 0.33 -5.99
CA ILE A 103 -1.49 1.40 -5.95
C ILE A 103 -0.30 0.89 -5.15
N GLY A 104 0.92 1.28 -5.52
CA GLY A 104 2.12 0.95 -4.76
C GLY A 104 2.53 2.10 -3.87
N THR A 105 3.58 1.89 -3.06
CA THR A 105 4.13 2.93 -2.19
C THR A 105 4.57 4.16 -2.97
N VAL A 106 5.27 3.96 -4.09
CA VAL A 106 5.69 5.08 -4.94
C VAL A 106 4.48 5.83 -5.49
N GLY A 107 3.42 5.10 -5.90
CA GLY A 107 2.19 5.72 -6.35
C GLY A 107 1.53 6.58 -5.27
N ALA A 108 1.54 6.13 -4.02
CA ALA A 108 1.01 6.91 -2.91
C ALA A 108 1.84 8.20 -2.70
N LEU A 109 3.16 8.11 -2.81
CA LEU A 109 4.03 9.28 -2.71
C LEU A 109 3.77 10.28 -3.85
N ILE A 110 3.54 9.78 -5.07
CA ILE A 110 3.18 10.64 -6.21
C ILE A 110 1.88 11.39 -5.91
N LEU A 111 0.85 10.69 -5.41
CA LEU A 111 -0.41 11.33 -5.03
C LEU A 111 -0.18 12.40 -3.97
N ALA A 112 0.64 12.10 -2.96
CA ALA A 112 0.95 13.04 -1.89
C ALA A 112 1.61 14.31 -2.43
N LYS A 113 2.52 14.17 -3.39
CA LYS A 113 3.14 15.32 -4.05
C LYS A 113 2.13 16.12 -4.86
N GLN A 114 1.29 15.44 -5.64
CA GLN A 114 0.27 16.09 -6.46
C GLN A 114 -0.76 16.84 -5.63
N GLN A 115 -1.06 16.36 -4.42
CA GLN A 115 -2.00 17.00 -3.49
C GLN A 115 -1.30 17.98 -2.53
N SER A 116 -0.03 18.25 -2.74
CA SER A 116 0.77 19.17 -1.93
C SER A 116 0.90 18.75 -0.46
N ILE A 117 0.76 17.47 -0.18
CA ILE A 117 0.96 16.90 1.16
C ILE A 117 2.45 16.85 1.49
N ILE A 118 3.27 16.56 0.47
CA ILE A 118 4.73 16.60 0.60
C ILE A 118 5.29 17.66 -0.37
N PRO A 119 6.40 18.35 0.00
CA PRO A 119 6.96 19.39 -0.85
C PRO A 119 7.75 18.85 -2.04
N ALA A 120 8.39 17.67 -1.90
CA ALA A 120 9.20 17.07 -2.95
C ALA A 120 9.18 15.55 -2.84
N LEU A 121 9.19 14.87 -3.99
CA LEU A 121 9.20 13.41 -4.06
C LEU A 121 10.60 12.82 -3.97
N LYS A 122 11.55 13.44 -4.65
CA LYS A 122 12.92 12.89 -4.79
C LYS A 122 13.59 12.52 -3.45
N PRO A 123 13.59 13.40 -2.43
CA PRO A 123 14.22 13.04 -1.16
C PRO A 123 13.61 11.80 -0.51
N LEU A 124 12.29 11.61 -0.65
CA LEU A 124 11.60 10.46 -0.05
C LEU A 124 11.94 9.17 -0.79
N LEU A 125 12.08 9.21 -2.12
CA LEU A 125 12.52 8.05 -2.88
C LEU A 125 13.93 7.64 -2.49
N GLU A 126 14.81 8.61 -2.29
CA GLU A 126 16.18 8.34 -1.83
C GLU A 126 16.20 7.71 -0.44
N GLN A 127 15.34 8.19 0.47
CA GLN A 127 15.22 7.62 1.81
C GLN A 127 14.68 6.20 1.78
N LEU A 128 13.70 5.91 0.91
CA LEU A 128 13.17 4.55 0.76
C LEU A 128 14.28 3.59 0.32
N GLU A 129 15.07 3.98 -0.67
CA GLU A 129 16.17 3.15 -1.15
C GLU A 129 17.23 2.93 -0.07
N ALA A 130 17.56 3.97 0.68
CA ALA A 130 18.51 3.87 1.78
C ALA A 130 18.00 2.92 2.88
N GLY A 131 16.68 2.78 3.04
CA GLY A 131 16.05 1.85 3.98
C GLY A 131 15.79 0.48 3.39
N GLU A 132 16.46 0.14 2.29
CA GLU A 132 16.36 -1.16 1.62
C GLU A 132 14.99 -1.45 0.97
N PHE A 133 14.21 -0.42 0.71
CA PHE A 133 12.98 -0.56 -0.06
C PHE A 133 13.34 -0.48 -1.54
N TYR A 134 13.19 -1.60 -2.24
CA TYR A 134 13.57 -1.65 -3.65
C TYR A 134 12.64 -0.83 -4.54
N VAL A 135 13.23 0.09 -5.31
CA VAL A 135 12.54 0.84 -6.35
C VAL A 135 13.40 0.81 -7.60
N SER A 136 12.85 0.36 -8.72
CA SER A 136 13.63 0.30 -9.95
C SER A 136 13.99 1.71 -10.42
N GLN A 137 15.13 1.83 -11.11
CA GLN A 137 15.56 3.12 -11.66
C GLN A 137 14.53 3.68 -12.64
N GLU A 138 13.92 2.80 -13.44
CA GLU A 138 12.88 3.20 -14.39
C GLU A 138 11.67 3.80 -13.69
N LEU A 139 11.24 3.20 -12.57
CA LEU A 139 10.12 3.72 -11.80
C LEU A 139 10.46 5.06 -11.16
N ILE A 140 11.68 5.21 -10.63
CA ILE A 140 12.14 6.48 -10.06
C ILE A 140 12.07 7.58 -11.11
N GLU A 141 12.62 7.35 -12.30
CA GLU A 141 12.64 8.33 -13.37
C GLU A 141 11.22 8.71 -13.79
N GLU A 142 10.36 7.74 -13.96
CA GLU A 142 8.96 7.98 -14.33
C GLU A 142 8.22 8.77 -13.24
N ALA A 143 8.42 8.39 -11.97
CA ALA A 143 7.77 9.08 -10.86
C ALA A 143 8.19 10.54 -10.78
N LEU A 144 9.49 10.82 -10.90
CA LEU A 144 9.99 12.19 -10.86
C LEU A 144 9.47 13.01 -12.03
N ARG A 145 9.40 12.42 -13.21
CA ARG A 145 8.85 13.07 -14.40
C ARG A 145 7.38 13.47 -14.19
N LEU A 146 6.59 12.56 -13.60
CA LEU A 146 5.16 12.81 -13.35
C LEU A 146 4.91 13.99 -12.40
N VAL A 147 5.82 14.28 -11.51
CA VAL A 147 5.70 15.39 -10.55
C VAL A 147 6.63 16.57 -10.89
N SER A 148 7.20 16.58 -12.09
CA SER A 148 8.07 17.65 -12.60
C SER A 148 9.33 17.83 -11.74
N GLU A 149 9.89 16.76 -11.30
CA GLU A 149 11.18 16.70 -10.62
C GLU A 149 12.18 15.89 -11.44
#